data_f98d60b2b47c89d3b9a9eb26495ed746
#
_entry.id   f98d60b2b47c89d3b9a9eb26495ed746
#
_cell.length_a   1.000
_cell.length_b   1.000
_cell.length_c   1.000
_cell.angle_alpha   90.00
_cell.angle_beta   90.00
_cell.angle_gamma   90.00
#
_symmetry.space_group_name_H-M   'P 1'
#
loop_
_entity.id
_entity.type
_entity.pdbx_description
1 polymer ?
#
loop_
_entity_poly.entity_id
_entity_poly.type
_entity_poly.pdbx_seq_one_letter_code
_entity_poly.pdbx_strand_id
1 'polypeptide(L)'
;MFNFLIKANHESESKKTELLLKNGDIIYALSSTSRIDFQALKIFTKQNNLTELELKNEKFPIKKNYFQIRNPKRRFPWQTPKRMHSKELGILAENRNFSRNAIIIPVDVFWGKSPERQDNWLKLLFRESWEGTSFIRNLFKLLFNGRNVKIFFHKPLEVDDIFNSPESDKNLVLKTERLLRARFRKNRKAYLGPDISNRRTLVTSILNSNSIKNYIESESKGNKKTTTKLRKKASKYVWEICSDMSYPFIYLYDRALTWFWNSRYENLEVLNFEEIRKIAPSTSLIFSPCHRSHIDYLALSYLLYYKDLMLPQIVAGKNLNLPLVGPLLRKGGAFFMRRSFSNNRLYSVVFYEHLRKLMQRGHSIEFFPEGGRSRSGKLMPPRPGIISMILRSFLGMDEKQVSFVPISINYEKVLEGNSYINEVMGAEKKKENLKDIFSVFKDFRNYLGEAYLQFGEPISLNALLEEYPLDDFSSEKDWLFKVTPVLGKRIMTNINNSTVVTSTALFSLAILNSDGFSISKQELVSRIELLKSLLKEKKYSTKTLICEKTGEEIIDQMRKLGFLSKEDINDRISLTNLE
;
A
#
# COMPACT_ATOMS: atom_id res chain seq x y z
N MET A 1 -31.11 15.42 -20.41
CA MET A 1 -31.45 14.62 -19.23
C MET A 1 -30.25 14.36 -18.31
N PHE A 2 -29.00 14.23 -18.82
CA PHE A 2 -27.83 13.91 -17.98
C PHE A 2 -27.16 15.11 -17.29
N ASN A 3 -27.40 16.34 -17.73
CA ASN A 3 -26.72 17.55 -17.21
C ASN A 3 -26.94 17.80 -15.70
N PHE A 4 -28.05 17.37 -15.16
CA PHE A 4 -28.36 17.54 -13.73
C PHE A 4 -27.68 16.48 -12.83
N LEU A 5 -27.32 15.33 -13.41
CA LEU A 5 -26.73 14.20 -12.67
C LEU A 5 -25.21 14.28 -12.60
N ILE A 6 -24.56 15.08 -13.45
CA ILE A 6 -23.10 15.17 -13.52
C ILE A 6 -22.64 16.49 -12.94
N LYS A 7 -21.91 16.42 -11.80
CA LYS A 7 -21.14 17.52 -11.24
C LYS A 7 -19.67 17.14 -11.27
N ALA A 8 -18.90 17.81 -12.13
CA ALA A 8 -17.50 17.50 -12.31
C ALA A 8 -16.60 18.63 -11.80
N ASN A 9 -15.54 18.26 -11.11
CA ASN A 9 -14.41 19.11 -10.76
C ASN A 9 -13.24 18.76 -11.67
N HIS A 10 -12.31 19.70 -11.89
CA HIS A 10 -11.13 19.44 -12.72
C HIS A 10 -9.83 19.71 -11.98
N GLU A 11 -8.80 19.12 -12.50
CA GLU A 11 -7.42 19.35 -12.12
C GLU A 11 -6.57 19.33 -13.38
N SER A 12 -5.65 20.28 -13.53
CA SER A 12 -4.72 20.32 -14.65
C SER A 12 -3.28 20.21 -14.18
N GLU A 13 -2.47 19.46 -14.93
CA GLU A 13 -1.08 19.19 -14.57
C GLU A 13 -0.16 20.41 -14.77
N SER A 14 -0.60 21.43 -15.53
CA SER A 14 0.18 22.65 -15.75
C SER A 14 -0.67 23.88 -16.11
N LYS A 15 -0.15 25.08 -15.79
CA LYS A 15 -0.77 26.35 -16.21
C LYS A 15 -0.90 26.48 -17.74
N LYS A 16 0.06 25.93 -18.50
CA LYS A 16 0.00 25.88 -19.97
C LYS A 16 -1.24 25.12 -20.45
N THR A 17 -1.57 24.00 -19.78
CA THR A 17 -2.77 23.22 -20.09
C THR A 17 -4.05 24.05 -19.89
N GLU A 18 -4.17 24.80 -18.80
CA GLU A 18 -5.34 25.64 -18.51
C GLU A 18 -5.55 26.73 -19.55
N LEU A 19 -4.48 27.38 -20.00
CA LEU A 19 -4.54 28.40 -21.04
C LEU A 19 -5.01 27.81 -22.38
N LEU A 20 -4.48 26.66 -22.77
CA LEU A 20 -4.82 25.97 -24.00
C LEU A 20 -6.27 25.45 -24.01
N LEU A 21 -6.79 25.04 -22.87
CA LEU A 21 -8.18 24.59 -22.72
C LEU A 21 -9.18 25.74 -23.01
N LYS A 22 -8.82 27.00 -22.75
CA LYS A 22 -9.68 28.15 -22.97
C LYS A 22 -9.68 28.64 -24.42
N ASN A 23 -8.50 28.70 -25.05
CA ASN A 23 -8.33 29.40 -26.33
C ASN A 23 -7.50 28.60 -27.35
N GLY A 24 -7.21 27.33 -27.15
CA GLY A 24 -6.32 26.56 -28.01
C GLY A 24 -7.03 25.68 -29.04
N ASP A 25 -6.36 25.50 -30.19
CA ASP A 25 -6.71 24.46 -31.15
C ASP A 25 -6.19 23.12 -30.65
N ILE A 26 -7.04 22.38 -29.95
CA ILE A 26 -6.67 21.18 -29.24
C ILE A 26 -7.43 19.94 -29.66
N ILE A 27 -6.78 18.80 -29.50
CA ILE A 27 -7.36 17.48 -29.71
C ILE A 27 -7.36 16.74 -28.36
N TYR A 28 -8.52 16.31 -27.92
CA TYR A 28 -8.64 15.55 -26.68
C TYR A 28 -8.33 14.07 -26.89
N ALA A 29 -7.39 13.52 -26.13
CA ALA A 29 -7.14 12.08 -26.07
C ALA A 29 -7.73 11.49 -24.80
N LEU A 30 -8.84 10.74 -24.91
CA LEU A 30 -9.50 10.13 -23.76
C LEU A 30 -8.89 8.76 -23.43
N SER A 31 -8.70 8.50 -22.15
CA SER A 31 -8.15 7.23 -21.64
C SER A 31 -9.10 6.05 -21.77
N SER A 32 -10.38 6.29 -22.01
CA SER A 32 -11.41 5.24 -22.07
C SER A 32 -12.33 5.36 -23.29
N THR A 33 -12.98 4.25 -23.64
CA THR A 33 -13.99 4.19 -24.69
C THR A 33 -15.41 4.31 -24.14
N SER A 34 -15.56 4.76 -22.91
CA SER A 34 -16.85 4.89 -22.24
C SER A 34 -17.65 6.07 -22.78
N ARG A 35 -18.91 5.85 -23.13
CA ARG A 35 -19.81 6.90 -23.58
C ARG A 35 -20.13 7.91 -22.47
N ILE A 36 -20.16 7.47 -21.21
CA ILE A 36 -20.44 8.36 -20.09
C ILE A 36 -19.25 9.26 -19.77
N ASP A 37 -18.00 8.80 -19.96
CA ASP A 37 -16.80 9.62 -19.79
C ASP A 37 -16.76 10.73 -20.85
N PHE A 38 -17.10 10.40 -22.08
CA PHE A 38 -17.26 11.38 -23.15
C PHE A 38 -18.34 12.42 -22.81
N GLN A 39 -19.52 11.98 -22.33
CA GLN A 39 -20.60 12.89 -21.97
C GLN A 39 -20.20 13.78 -20.78
N ALA A 40 -19.52 13.23 -19.78
CA ALA A 40 -19.03 14.00 -18.64
C ALA A 40 -18.06 15.10 -19.08
N LEU A 41 -17.11 14.78 -19.95
CA LEU A 41 -16.18 15.76 -20.51
C LEU A 41 -16.90 16.82 -21.34
N LYS A 42 -17.85 16.42 -22.20
CA LYS A 42 -18.64 17.34 -23.04
C LYS A 42 -19.46 18.32 -22.22
N ILE A 43 -20.13 17.85 -21.17
CA ILE A 43 -20.91 18.69 -20.25
C ILE A 43 -19.99 19.67 -19.53
N PHE A 44 -18.86 19.17 -19.05
CA PHE A 44 -17.91 19.95 -18.28
C PHE A 44 -17.27 21.07 -19.12
N THR A 45 -16.81 20.77 -20.34
CA THR A 45 -16.20 21.79 -21.23
C THR A 45 -17.18 22.89 -21.56
N LYS A 46 -18.45 22.54 -21.84
CA LYS A 46 -19.51 23.53 -22.10
C LYS A 46 -19.83 24.40 -20.87
N GLN A 47 -19.91 23.81 -19.67
CA GLN A 47 -20.21 24.56 -18.44
C GLN A 47 -19.12 25.53 -18.00
N ASN A 48 -17.86 25.26 -18.39
CA ASN A 48 -16.70 26.05 -17.96
C ASN A 48 -16.11 26.91 -19.10
N ASN A 49 -16.81 27.07 -20.21
CA ASN A 49 -16.37 27.84 -21.38
C ASN A 49 -14.97 27.40 -21.87
N LEU A 50 -14.74 26.09 -21.92
CA LEU A 50 -13.51 25.50 -22.45
C LEU A 50 -13.75 25.07 -23.91
N THR A 51 -12.66 24.78 -24.65
CA THR A 51 -12.77 24.26 -26.04
C THR A 51 -13.69 23.04 -26.04
N GLU A 52 -14.83 23.16 -26.72
CA GLU A 52 -15.86 22.12 -26.75
C GLU A 52 -15.42 20.90 -27.57
N LEU A 53 -15.96 19.73 -27.23
CA LEU A 53 -15.79 18.52 -28.04
C LEU A 53 -16.67 18.61 -29.30
N GLU A 54 -16.05 18.77 -30.42
CA GLU A 54 -16.70 18.88 -31.71
C GLU A 54 -16.84 17.52 -32.39
N LEU A 55 -18.01 17.27 -32.97
CA LEU A 55 -18.28 16.08 -33.79
C LEU A 55 -17.88 16.28 -35.25
N LYS A 56 -17.78 17.53 -35.71
CA LYS A 56 -17.24 17.93 -36.99
C LYS A 56 -16.17 18.98 -36.76
N ASN A 57 -14.96 18.69 -37.17
CA ASN A 57 -13.84 19.62 -37.07
C ASN A 57 -13.27 19.87 -38.47
N GLU A 58 -13.14 21.15 -38.84
CA GLU A 58 -12.60 21.58 -40.12
C GLU A 58 -11.11 21.99 -40.02
N LYS A 59 -10.59 22.15 -38.79
CA LYS A 59 -9.23 22.65 -38.56
C LYS A 59 -8.14 21.56 -38.64
N PHE A 60 -8.52 20.31 -38.44
CA PHE A 60 -7.58 19.17 -38.44
C PHE A 60 -8.00 18.12 -39.46
N PRO A 61 -7.09 17.29 -39.97
CA PRO A 61 -7.42 16.23 -40.93
C PRO A 61 -8.34 15.16 -40.37
N ILE A 62 -8.57 15.16 -39.03
CA ILE A 62 -9.52 14.28 -38.36
C ILE A 62 -10.91 14.92 -38.26
N LYS A 63 -11.96 14.12 -38.47
CA LYS A 63 -13.34 14.61 -38.44
C LYS A 63 -13.80 15.15 -37.08
N LYS A 64 -13.12 14.80 -36.01
CA LYS A 64 -13.47 15.13 -34.63
C LYS A 64 -12.24 15.63 -33.89
N ASN A 65 -12.41 16.64 -33.02
CA ASN A 65 -11.30 17.11 -32.17
C ASN A 65 -11.04 16.23 -30.93
N TYR A 66 -11.39 14.96 -31.00
CA TYR A 66 -11.11 14.00 -29.94
C TYR A 66 -10.93 12.57 -30.47
N PHE A 67 -10.16 11.78 -29.76
CA PHE A 67 -10.05 10.35 -29.98
C PHE A 67 -9.95 9.57 -28.66
N GLN A 68 -10.16 8.27 -28.73
CA GLN A 68 -10.17 7.39 -27.56
C GLN A 68 -9.09 6.33 -27.69
N ILE A 69 -8.28 6.18 -26.65
CA ILE A 69 -7.29 5.11 -26.57
C ILE A 69 -7.99 3.81 -26.19
N ARG A 70 -8.08 2.88 -27.14
CA ARG A 70 -8.72 1.58 -26.91
C ARG A 70 -7.78 0.64 -26.15
N ASN A 71 -8.24 0.12 -25.02
CA ASN A 71 -7.57 -0.98 -24.37
C ASN A 71 -7.79 -2.28 -25.15
N PRO A 72 -6.75 -3.12 -25.33
CA PRO A 72 -6.87 -4.37 -26.05
C PRO A 72 -7.90 -5.28 -25.36
N LYS A 73 -9.03 -5.53 -26.03
CA LYS A 73 -10.09 -6.43 -25.54
C LYS A 73 -9.76 -7.87 -25.92
N ARG A 74 -9.87 -8.78 -24.96
CA ARG A 74 -9.92 -10.22 -25.22
C ARG A 74 -11.38 -10.62 -25.48
N ARG A 75 -11.65 -11.29 -26.57
CA ARG A 75 -12.98 -11.85 -26.82
C ARG A 75 -13.21 -13.10 -25.97
N PHE A 76 -12.13 -13.85 -25.70
CA PHE A 76 -12.10 -15.00 -24.80
C PHE A 76 -10.86 -14.96 -23.92
N PRO A 77 -10.88 -15.56 -22.71
CA PRO A 77 -9.75 -15.52 -21.75
C PRO A 77 -8.42 -16.11 -22.29
N TRP A 78 -8.49 -16.98 -23.27
CA TRP A 78 -7.33 -17.66 -23.87
C TRP A 78 -6.78 -16.98 -25.14
N GLN A 79 -7.46 -15.95 -25.66
CA GLN A 79 -7.00 -15.25 -26.86
C GLN A 79 -5.99 -14.14 -26.49
N THR A 80 -4.94 -14.02 -27.31
CA THR A 80 -4.07 -12.85 -27.27
C THR A 80 -4.89 -11.60 -27.62
N PRO A 81 -4.83 -10.53 -26.80
CA PRO A 81 -5.61 -9.33 -27.07
C PRO A 81 -5.17 -8.70 -28.38
N LYS A 82 -6.07 -8.55 -29.33
CA LYS A 82 -5.80 -7.85 -30.59
C LYS A 82 -5.61 -6.36 -30.28
N ARG A 83 -4.43 -5.81 -30.53
CA ARG A 83 -4.18 -4.37 -30.44
C ARG A 83 -4.94 -3.68 -31.57
N MET A 84 -5.89 -2.82 -31.20
CA MET A 84 -6.53 -1.92 -32.13
C MET A 84 -5.88 -0.55 -31.99
N HIS A 85 -5.30 -0.06 -33.08
CA HIS A 85 -4.72 1.29 -33.12
C HIS A 85 -5.80 2.35 -33.30
N SER A 86 -5.55 3.56 -32.80
CA SER A 86 -6.42 4.69 -33.05
C SER A 86 -6.31 5.09 -34.53
N LYS A 87 -7.45 5.10 -35.21
CA LYS A 87 -7.54 5.53 -36.61
C LYS A 87 -7.19 7.03 -36.74
N GLU A 88 -7.60 7.80 -35.75
CA GLU A 88 -7.39 9.24 -35.70
C GLU A 88 -5.90 9.57 -35.60
N LEU A 89 -5.13 8.86 -34.79
CA LEU A 89 -3.67 9.02 -34.73
C LEU A 89 -3.00 8.60 -36.04
N GLY A 90 -3.52 7.60 -36.74
CA GLY A 90 -3.05 7.22 -38.09
C GLY A 90 -3.23 8.36 -39.09
N ILE A 91 -4.41 8.96 -39.14
CA ILE A 91 -4.72 10.09 -40.02
C ILE A 91 -3.83 11.31 -39.70
N LEU A 92 -3.58 11.60 -38.41
CA LEU A 92 -2.67 12.68 -38.01
C LEU A 92 -1.22 12.40 -38.44
N ALA A 93 -0.77 11.16 -38.36
CA ALA A 93 0.57 10.76 -38.79
C ALA A 93 0.75 10.81 -40.31
N GLU A 94 -0.25 10.40 -41.07
CA GLU A 94 -0.26 10.47 -42.55
C GLU A 94 -0.31 11.91 -43.09
N ASN A 95 -0.92 12.85 -42.33
CA ASN A 95 -1.07 14.25 -42.70
C ASN A 95 -0.20 15.19 -41.85
N ARG A 96 1.08 14.88 -41.70
CA ARG A 96 2.03 15.59 -40.81
C ARG A 96 2.04 17.11 -41.03
N ASN A 97 2.04 17.56 -42.26
CA ASN A 97 2.11 18.99 -42.61
C ASN A 97 0.89 19.80 -42.12
N PHE A 98 -0.31 19.19 -42.13
CA PHE A 98 -1.54 19.80 -41.59
C PHE A 98 -1.63 19.68 -40.07
N SER A 99 -0.94 18.75 -39.49
CA SER A 99 -1.04 18.42 -38.06
C SER A 99 0.00 19.13 -37.20
N ARG A 100 0.94 19.90 -37.79
CA ARG A 100 2.08 20.51 -37.06
C ARG A 100 1.65 21.33 -35.86
N ASN A 101 0.63 22.16 -36.00
CA ASN A 101 0.16 23.02 -34.92
C ASN A 101 -0.85 22.35 -33.98
N ALA A 102 -1.16 21.09 -34.19
CA ALA A 102 -2.13 20.40 -33.36
C ALA A 102 -1.51 20.04 -32.00
N ILE A 103 -2.27 20.26 -30.94
CA ILE A 103 -1.90 19.98 -29.58
C ILE A 103 -2.82 18.89 -29.03
N ILE A 104 -2.25 17.78 -28.60
CA ILE A 104 -3.01 16.69 -27.98
C ILE A 104 -3.02 16.90 -26.47
N ILE A 105 -4.21 17.02 -25.86
CA ILE A 105 -4.38 17.05 -24.41
C ILE A 105 -4.95 15.70 -23.95
N PRO A 106 -4.16 14.88 -23.25
CA PRO A 106 -4.66 13.65 -22.68
C PRO A 106 -5.60 13.93 -21.50
N VAL A 107 -6.72 13.20 -21.44
CA VAL A 107 -7.79 13.41 -20.44
C VAL A 107 -8.18 12.09 -19.78
N ASP A 108 -8.16 12.08 -18.44
CA ASP A 108 -8.77 11.05 -17.62
C ASP A 108 -10.07 11.53 -16.98
N VAL A 109 -11.08 10.66 -16.92
CA VAL A 109 -12.33 10.91 -16.22
C VAL A 109 -12.51 9.86 -15.15
N PHE A 110 -12.56 10.30 -13.89
CA PHE A 110 -12.75 9.45 -12.73
C PHE A 110 -14.12 9.66 -12.09
N TRP A 111 -14.75 8.56 -11.68
CA TRP A 111 -16.08 8.56 -11.09
C TRP A 111 -16.01 8.16 -9.62
N GLY A 112 -16.50 9.03 -8.75
CA GLY A 112 -16.44 8.87 -7.31
C GLY A 112 -15.23 9.58 -6.72
N LYS A 113 -15.19 9.70 -5.41
CA LYS A 113 -14.04 10.24 -4.71
C LYS A 113 -12.82 9.33 -4.86
N SER A 114 -11.63 9.89 -4.77
CA SER A 114 -10.35 9.21 -4.54
C SER A 114 -10.50 8.17 -3.39
N PRO A 115 -9.53 7.27 -3.10
CA PRO A 115 -9.66 6.28 -2.00
C PRO A 115 -10.03 6.85 -0.62
N GLU A 116 -10.42 8.10 -0.54
CA GLU A 116 -11.03 8.69 0.64
C GLU A 116 -12.20 7.84 1.14
N ARG A 117 -12.39 7.85 2.43
CA ARG A 117 -13.43 7.14 3.16
C ARG A 117 -14.80 7.33 2.49
N GLN A 118 -15.35 6.25 1.97
CA GLN A 118 -16.67 6.27 1.35
C GLN A 118 -17.74 5.97 2.41
N ASP A 119 -18.72 6.83 2.52
CA ASP A 119 -19.78 6.71 3.53
C ASP A 119 -20.80 5.59 3.24
N ASN A 120 -20.74 4.97 2.04
CA ASN A 120 -21.71 3.97 1.64
C ASN A 120 -21.08 2.84 0.82
N TRP A 121 -21.28 1.58 1.23
CA TRP A 121 -20.78 0.37 0.57
C TRP A 121 -21.28 0.19 -0.87
N LEU A 122 -22.50 0.66 -1.19
CA LEU A 122 -23.04 0.63 -2.55
C LEU A 122 -22.22 1.51 -3.50
N LYS A 123 -21.74 2.67 -3.06
CA LYS A 123 -20.88 3.54 -3.85
C LYS A 123 -19.52 2.89 -4.16
N LEU A 124 -19.02 2.04 -3.26
CA LEU A 124 -17.79 1.28 -3.47
C LEU A 124 -17.91 0.22 -4.56
N LEU A 125 -19.04 -0.46 -4.67
CA LEU A 125 -19.28 -1.46 -5.72
C LEU A 125 -19.23 -0.85 -7.13
N PHE A 126 -19.60 0.41 -7.26
CA PHE A 126 -19.69 1.13 -8.54
C PHE A 126 -18.61 2.18 -8.73
N ARG A 127 -17.59 2.16 -7.88
CA ARG A 127 -16.41 3.01 -8.00
C ARG A 127 -15.67 2.77 -9.31
N GLU A 128 -14.91 3.77 -9.76
CA GLU A 128 -13.94 3.60 -10.85
C GLU A 128 -12.96 2.46 -10.53
N SER A 129 -12.71 1.59 -11.47
CA SER A 129 -11.85 0.42 -11.30
C SER A 129 -10.92 0.25 -12.51
N TRP A 130 -9.87 -0.52 -12.34
CA TRP A 130 -8.95 -0.89 -13.41
C TRP A 130 -9.59 -1.83 -14.46
N GLU A 131 -10.69 -2.50 -14.10
CA GLU A 131 -11.41 -3.41 -14.99
C GLU A 131 -12.34 -2.65 -15.94
N GLY A 132 -12.44 -3.15 -17.17
CA GLY A 132 -13.38 -2.63 -18.17
C GLY A 132 -14.84 -2.73 -17.70
N THR A 133 -15.62 -1.69 -17.96
CA THR A 133 -16.99 -1.54 -17.46
C THR A 133 -18.02 -2.09 -18.42
N SER A 134 -19.03 -2.81 -17.92
CA SER A 134 -20.26 -3.15 -18.64
C SER A 134 -21.22 -1.95 -18.68
N PHE A 135 -22.20 -1.98 -19.59
CA PHE A 135 -23.22 -0.92 -19.70
C PHE A 135 -23.97 -0.69 -18.38
N ILE A 136 -24.37 -1.75 -17.72
CA ILE A 136 -25.08 -1.71 -16.43
C ILE A 136 -24.23 -1.02 -15.36
N ARG A 137 -22.95 -1.38 -15.28
CA ARG A 137 -22.01 -0.76 -14.32
C ARG A 137 -21.80 0.73 -14.60
N ASN A 138 -21.80 1.14 -15.85
CA ASN A 138 -21.71 2.54 -16.23
C ASN A 138 -22.96 3.34 -15.83
N LEU A 139 -24.15 2.74 -15.95
CA LEU A 139 -25.39 3.37 -15.50
C LEU A 139 -25.38 3.58 -13.97
N PHE A 140 -24.97 2.57 -13.21
CA PHE A 140 -24.84 2.69 -11.76
C PHE A 140 -23.75 3.68 -11.33
N LYS A 141 -22.61 3.76 -12.05
CA LYS A 141 -21.61 4.81 -11.83
C LYS A 141 -22.22 6.21 -11.95
N LEU A 142 -23.03 6.45 -12.98
CA LEU A 142 -23.71 7.72 -13.18
C LEU A 142 -24.67 8.04 -12.04
N LEU A 143 -25.48 7.09 -11.62
CA LEU A 143 -26.48 7.29 -10.57
C LEU A 143 -25.88 7.53 -9.19
N PHE A 144 -24.83 6.79 -8.82
CA PHE A 144 -24.24 6.87 -7.49
C PHE A 144 -23.06 7.85 -7.38
N ASN A 145 -22.31 8.05 -8.46
CA ASN A 145 -21.09 8.86 -8.49
C ASN A 145 -21.15 10.05 -9.44
N GLY A 146 -22.28 10.31 -10.10
CA GLY A 146 -22.39 11.38 -11.07
C GLY A 146 -22.11 12.78 -10.50
N ARG A 147 -22.40 13.01 -9.21
CA ARG A 147 -22.11 14.29 -8.52
C ARG A 147 -20.65 14.42 -8.04
N ASN A 148 -19.83 13.39 -8.20
CA ASN A 148 -18.42 13.36 -7.80
C ASN A 148 -17.57 12.89 -8.98
N VAL A 149 -17.61 13.62 -10.10
CA VAL A 149 -16.76 13.35 -11.26
C VAL A 149 -15.54 14.23 -11.19
N LYS A 150 -14.34 13.66 -11.36
CA LYS A 150 -13.09 14.40 -11.48
C LYS A 150 -12.52 14.22 -12.87
N ILE A 151 -12.27 15.34 -13.55
CA ILE A 151 -11.65 15.38 -14.87
C ILE A 151 -10.22 15.88 -14.71
N PHE A 152 -9.26 15.09 -15.18
CA PHE A 152 -7.85 15.41 -15.08
C PHE A 152 -7.27 15.64 -16.46
N PHE A 153 -6.72 16.84 -16.67
CA PHE A 153 -6.05 17.25 -17.90
C PHE A 153 -4.54 17.16 -17.73
N HIS A 154 -3.90 16.30 -18.51
CA HIS A 154 -2.46 16.12 -18.50
C HIS A 154 -1.72 17.23 -19.25
N LYS A 155 -0.40 17.25 -19.11
CA LYS A 155 0.47 18.11 -19.92
C LYS A 155 0.22 17.89 -21.41
N PRO A 156 0.12 18.98 -22.20
CA PRO A 156 -0.10 18.90 -23.62
C PRO A 156 1.05 18.16 -24.32
N LEU A 157 0.73 17.54 -25.44
CA LEU A 157 1.66 16.91 -26.36
C LEU A 157 1.57 17.65 -27.69
N GLU A 158 2.63 18.28 -28.10
CA GLU A 158 2.72 18.92 -29.41
C GLU A 158 2.92 17.83 -30.47
N VAL A 159 2.08 17.85 -31.49
CA VAL A 159 2.12 16.83 -32.56
C VAL A 159 3.43 16.94 -33.34
N ASP A 160 3.96 18.15 -33.47
CA ASP A 160 5.24 18.41 -34.12
C ASP A 160 6.41 17.72 -33.44
N ASP A 161 6.47 17.77 -32.11
CA ASP A 161 7.51 17.08 -31.33
C ASP A 161 7.49 15.56 -31.50
N ILE A 162 6.31 15.00 -31.81
CA ILE A 162 6.12 13.56 -31.91
C ILE A 162 6.38 13.08 -33.34
N PHE A 163 5.90 13.82 -34.35
CA PHE A 163 5.86 13.37 -35.74
C PHE A 163 6.98 13.91 -36.63
N ASN A 164 7.84 14.80 -36.11
CA ASN A 164 9.05 15.26 -36.82
C ASN A 164 10.20 14.24 -36.89
N SER A 165 10.01 13.05 -36.37
CA SER A 165 10.98 11.96 -36.44
C SER A 165 10.97 11.27 -37.81
N PRO A 166 12.11 10.82 -38.35
CA PRO A 166 12.19 10.09 -39.62
C PRO A 166 11.59 8.69 -39.59
N GLU A 167 10.93 8.31 -38.50
CA GLU A 167 10.30 7.01 -38.33
C GLU A 167 9.06 6.85 -39.22
N SER A 168 8.68 5.63 -39.53
CA SER A 168 7.44 5.34 -40.27
C SER A 168 6.21 5.72 -39.45
N ASP A 169 5.13 6.16 -40.13
CA ASP A 169 3.88 6.59 -39.52
C ASP A 169 3.32 5.56 -38.54
N LYS A 170 3.43 4.28 -38.88
CA LYS A 170 3.01 3.18 -38.01
C LYS A 170 3.80 3.12 -36.71
N ASN A 171 5.11 3.37 -36.75
CA ASN A 171 5.95 3.38 -35.54
C ASN A 171 5.66 4.58 -34.67
N LEU A 172 5.39 5.74 -35.29
CA LEU A 172 5.03 6.98 -34.59
C LEU A 172 3.68 6.83 -33.87
N VAL A 173 2.68 6.26 -34.50
CA VAL A 173 1.39 5.94 -33.87
C VAL A 173 1.58 5.01 -32.68
N LEU A 174 2.39 3.96 -32.82
CA LEU A 174 2.69 3.02 -31.74
C LEU A 174 3.40 3.69 -30.57
N LYS A 175 4.36 4.56 -30.83
CA LYS A 175 5.12 5.32 -29.83
C LYS A 175 4.22 6.29 -29.07
N THR A 176 3.38 7.03 -29.79
CA THR A 176 2.40 7.97 -29.21
C THR A 176 1.38 7.23 -28.33
N GLU A 177 0.81 6.13 -28.82
CA GLU A 177 -0.10 5.32 -28.01
C GLU A 177 0.55 4.74 -26.76
N ARG A 178 1.82 4.31 -26.83
CA ARG A 178 2.56 3.83 -25.66
C ARG A 178 2.75 4.95 -24.64
N LEU A 179 3.12 6.15 -25.10
CA LEU A 179 3.30 7.33 -24.25
C LEU A 179 1.98 7.71 -23.55
N LEU A 180 0.88 7.82 -24.31
CA LEU A 180 -0.44 8.13 -23.76
C LEU A 180 -0.90 7.09 -22.74
N ARG A 181 -0.76 5.80 -23.06
CA ARG A 181 -1.10 4.71 -22.13
C ARG A 181 -0.24 4.74 -20.86
N ALA A 182 1.03 5.10 -20.97
CA ALA A 182 1.92 5.23 -19.81
C ALA A 182 1.48 6.39 -18.90
N ARG A 183 1.16 7.56 -19.48
CA ARG A 183 0.63 8.72 -18.74
C ARG A 183 -0.69 8.41 -18.04
N PHE A 184 -1.66 7.85 -18.76
CA PHE A 184 -2.94 7.46 -18.19
C PHE A 184 -2.77 6.43 -17.06
N ARG A 185 -1.88 5.46 -17.23
CA ARG A 185 -1.61 4.46 -16.19
C ARG A 185 -0.98 5.10 -14.95
N LYS A 186 -0.04 6.04 -15.13
CA LYS A 186 0.61 6.76 -14.03
C LYS A 186 -0.42 7.56 -13.22
N ASN A 187 -1.26 8.35 -13.91
CA ASN A 187 -2.29 9.16 -13.27
C ASN A 187 -3.38 8.31 -12.60
N ARG A 188 -3.84 7.27 -13.31
CA ARG A 188 -4.82 6.34 -12.77
C ARG A 188 -4.31 5.63 -11.51
N LYS A 189 -3.02 5.30 -11.47
CA LYS A 189 -2.38 4.75 -10.27
C LYS A 189 -2.33 5.76 -9.13
N ALA A 190 -2.02 7.02 -9.42
CA ALA A 190 -2.00 8.08 -8.41
C ALA A 190 -3.40 8.34 -7.83
N TYR A 191 -4.44 8.31 -8.67
CA TYR A 191 -5.82 8.59 -8.26
C TYR A 191 -6.53 7.39 -7.61
N LEU A 192 -6.42 6.19 -8.19
CA LEU A 192 -7.12 4.98 -7.73
C LEU A 192 -6.27 4.12 -6.79
N GLY A 193 -5.00 4.43 -6.65
CA GLY A 193 -4.03 3.53 -6.03
C GLY A 193 -3.59 2.41 -6.97
N PRO A 194 -2.79 1.46 -6.48
CA PRO A 194 -2.33 0.31 -7.26
C PRO A 194 -3.50 -0.53 -7.79
N ASP A 195 -3.28 -1.15 -8.93
CA ASP A 195 -4.27 -2.04 -9.55
C ASP A 195 -4.49 -3.29 -8.69
N ILE A 196 -5.54 -3.31 -7.87
CA ILE A 196 -5.98 -4.50 -7.12
C ILE A 196 -6.88 -5.40 -7.96
N SER A 197 -6.94 -5.15 -9.29
CA SER A 197 -7.75 -5.94 -10.19
C SER A 197 -7.38 -7.42 -10.10
N ASN A 198 -8.43 -8.17 -10.14
CA ASN A 198 -8.55 -9.61 -10.24
C ASN A 198 -7.26 -10.41 -9.99
N ARG A 199 -7.22 -11.14 -8.88
CA ARG A 199 -6.20 -12.14 -8.54
C ARG A 199 -5.76 -12.97 -9.75
N ARG A 200 -6.69 -13.35 -10.65
CA ARG A 200 -6.39 -14.09 -11.88
C ARG A 200 -5.42 -13.35 -12.80
N THR A 201 -5.54 -12.02 -12.92
CA THR A 201 -4.64 -11.20 -13.75
C THR A 201 -3.23 -11.20 -13.17
N LEU A 202 -3.09 -11.08 -11.84
CA LEU A 202 -1.80 -11.18 -11.17
C LEU A 202 -1.20 -12.57 -11.37
N VAL A 203 -1.97 -13.64 -11.09
CA VAL A 203 -1.57 -15.04 -11.29
C VAL A 203 -1.09 -15.27 -12.73
N THR A 204 -1.86 -14.84 -13.72
CA THR A 204 -1.48 -15.00 -15.15
C THR A 204 -0.22 -14.23 -15.48
N SER A 205 -0.04 -13.02 -14.94
CA SER A 205 1.15 -12.19 -15.19
C SER A 205 2.43 -12.83 -14.61
N ILE A 206 2.31 -13.47 -13.45
CA ILE A 206 3.42 -14.18 -12.81
C ILE A 206 3.76 -15.44 -13.61
N LEU A 207 2.77 -16.28 -13.94
CA LEU A 207 3.00 -17.53 -14.69
C LEU A 207 3.58 -17.30 -16.09
N ASN A 208 3.31 -16.16 -16.70
CA ASN A 208 3.82 -15.81 -18.03
C ASN A 208 5.13 -15.00 -17.98
N SER A 209 5.72 -14.80 -16.80
CA SER A 209 7.00 -14.10 -16.68
C SER A 209 8.16 -14.91 -17.29
N ASN A 210 9.17 -14.18 -17.77
CA ASN A 210 10.36 -14.82 -18.33
C ASN A 210 11.11 -15.64 -17.28
N SER A 211 11.17 -15.18 -16.04
CA SER A 211 11.82 -15.90 -14.94
C SER A 211 11.24 -17.31 -14.73
N ILE A 212 9.91 -17.44 -14.75
CA ILE A 212 9.25 -18.75 -14.58
C ILE A 212 9.39 -19.60 -15.84
N LYS A 213 9.27 -19.00 -17.04
CA LYS A 213 9.44 -19.71 -18.30
C LYS A 213 10.84 -20.30 -18.42
N ASN A 214 11.88 -19.46 -18.23
CA ASN A 214 13.27 -19.88 -18.32
C ASN A 214 13.60 -20.99 -17.31
N TYR A 215 13.09 -20.88 -16.08
CA TYR A 215 13.25 -21.92 -15.07
C TYR A 215 12.61 -23.25 -15.51
N ILE A 216 11.38 -23.21 -16.03
CA ILE A 216 10.69 -24.42 -16.50
C ILE A 216 11.40 -25.04 -17.70
N GLU A 217 11.89 -24.23 -18.63
CA GLU A 217 12.62 -24.68 -19.80
C GLU A 217 13.95 -25.34 -19.41
N SER A 218 14.72 -24.73 -18.51
CA SER A 218 15.99 -25.28 -18.04
C SER A 218 15.82 -26.62 -17.30
N GLU A 219 14.82 -26.72 -16.42
CA GLU A 219 14.56 -27.95 -15.63
C GLU A 219 13.89 -29.06 -16.44
N SER A 220 13.12 -28.72 -17.45
CA SER A 220 12.41 -29.72 -18.28
C SER A 220 13.29 -30.34 -19.35
N LYS A 221 14.40 -29.71 -19.72
CA LYS A 221 15.33 -30.16 -20.77
C LYS A 221 14.59 -30.59 -22.04
N GLY A 222 13.55 -29.87 -22.45
CA GLY A 222 12.73 -30.14 -23.62
C GLY A 222 11.65 -31.25 -23.45
N ASN A 223 11.56 -31.90 -22.29
CA ASN A 223 10.55 -32.95 -22.06
C ASN A 223 9.16 -32.34 -21.82
N LYS A 224 8.23 -32.51 -22.73
CA LYS A 224 6.86 -31.95 -22.68
C LYS A 224 6.06 -32.39 -21.44
N LYS A 225 6.21 -33.63 -20.95
CA LYS A 225 5.51 -34.13 -19.75
C LYS A 225 6.02 -33.38 -18.50
N THR A 226 7.34 -33.23 -18.38
CA THR A 226 7.99 -32.47 -17.28
C THR A 226 7.60 -31.02 -17.33
N THR A 227 7.62 -30.35 -18.48
CA THR A 227 7.16 -28.97 -18.68
C THR A 227 5.74 -28.78 -18.17
N THR A 228 4.81 -29.66 -18.55
CA THR A 228 3.40 -29.61 -18.12
C THR A 228 3.27 -29.78 -16.60
N LYS A 229 4.02 -30.71 -16.00
CA LYS A 229 4.05 -30.97 -14.56
C LYS A 229 4.57 -29.74 -13.79
N LEU A 230 5.68 -29.14 -14.25
CA LEU A 230 6.26 -27.94 -13.64
C LEU A 230 5.33 -26.73 -13.75
N ARG A 231 4.67 -26.52 -14.90
CA ARG A 231 3.66 -25.46 -15.07
C ARG A 231 2.48 -25.61 -14.11
N LYS A 232 1.92 -26.82 -13.96
CA LYS A 232 0.87 -27.09 -12.98
C LYS A 232 1.34 -26.83 -11.56
N LYS A 233 2.57 -27.22 -11.22
CA LYS A 233 3.17 -26.99 -9.89
C LYS A 233 3.39 -25.50 -9.64
N ALA A 234 3.92 -24.74 -10.61
CA ALA A 234 4.07 -23.30 -10.53
C ALA A 234 2.70 -22.61 -10.32
N SER A 235 1.69 -22.98 -11.09
CA SER A 235 0.32 -22.48 -10.93
C SER A 235 -0.21 -22.70 -9.52
N LYS A 236 -0.04 -23.92 -8.97
CA LYS A 236 -0.44 -24.22 -7.59
C LYS A 236 0.27 -23.30 -6.57
N TYR A 237 1.56 -23.03 -6.76
CA TYR A 237 2.31 -22.14 -5.88
C TYR A 237 1.85 -20.68 -5.99
N VAL A 238 1.63 -20.17 -7.21
CA VAL A 238 1.11 -18.81 -7.39
C VAL A 238 -0.24 -18.63 -6.71
N TRP A 239 -1.17 -19.58 -6.86
CA TRP A 239 -2.46 -19.57 -6.17
C TRP A 239 -2.35 -19.72 -4.65
N GLU A 240 -1.34 -20.46 -4.16
CA GLU A 240 -1.05 -20.56 -2.72
C GLU A 240 -0.59 -19.22 -2.15
N ILE A 241 0.25 -18.48 -2.88
CA ILE A 241 0.89 -17.24 -2.43
C ILE A 241 -0.06 -16.05 -2.55
N CYS A 242 -0.62 -15.79 -3.73
CA CYS A 242 -1.29 -14.52 -4.04
C CYS A 242 -2.45 -14.15 -3.12
N SER A 243 -2.51 -12.88 -2.74
CA SER A 243 -3.66 -12.22 -2.12
C SER A 243 -4.87 -12.14 -3.08
N ASP A 244 -6.00 -11.70 -2.56
CA ASP A 244 -7.26 -11.52 -3.30
C ASP A 244 -8.01 -10.29 -2.76
N MET A 245 -7.34 -9.13 -2.77
CA MET A 245 -7.88 -7.90 -2.20
C MET A 245 -9.24 -7.53 -2.81
N SER A 246 -10.14 -7.04 -1.95
CA SER A 246 -11.51 -6.70 -2.36
C SER A 246 -11.96 -5.41 -1.67
N TYR A 247 -12.30 -4.36 -2.42
CA TYR A 247 -12.77 -3.09 -1.87
C TYR A 247 -14.00 -3.21 -0.96
N PRO A 248 -15.06 -3.98 -1.31
CA PRO A 248 -16.19 -4.16 -0.41
C PRO A 248 -15.78 -4.79 0.92
N PHE A 249 -14.78 -5.65 0.88
CA PHE A 249 -14.28 -6.32 2.07
C PHE A 249 -13.41 -5.40 2.93
N ILE A 250 -12.59 -4.56 2.30
CA ILE A 250 -11.81 -3.51 2.98
C ILE A 250 -12.75 -2.54 3.70
N TYR A 251 -13.86 -2.15 3.08
CA TYR A 251 -14.87 -1.31 3.72
C TYR A 251 -15.50 -1.96 4.96
N LEU A 252 -15.81 -3.27 4.87
CA LEU A 252 -16.33 -4.01 6.03
C LEU A 252 -15.29 -4.07 7.17
N TYR A 253 -14.02 -4.29 6.82
CA TYR A 253 -12.92 -4.23 7.77
C TYR A 253 -12.79 -2.85 8.43
N ASP A 254 -12.85 -1.78 7.63
CA ASP A 254 -12.79 -0.41 8.17
C ASP A 254 -13.87 -0.18 9.23
N ARG A 255 -15.12 -0.60 8.97
CA ARG A 255 -16.21 -0.46 9.95
C ARG A 255 -15.98 -1.27 11.21
N ALA A 256 -15.57 -2.53 11.05
CA ALA A 256 -15.28 -3.40 12.19
C ALA A 256 -14.08 -2.88 13.00
N LEU A 257 -13.02 -2.43 12.34
CA LEU A 257 -11.84 -1.89 13.01
C LEU A 257 -12.10 -0.53 13.65
N THR A 258 -12.88 0.37 13.02
CA THR A 258 -13.29 1.64 13.61
C THR A 258 -14.04 1.40 14.93
N TRP A 259 -15.00 0.46 14.93
CA TRP A 259 -15.70 0.09 16.15
C TRP A 259 -14.75 -0.50 17.20
N PHE A 260 -13.84 -1.39 16.79
CA PHE A 260 -12.86 -2.00 17.69
C PHE A 260 -11.93 -0.95 18.32
N TRP A 261 -11.32 -0.08 17.54
CA TRP A 261 -10.41 0.96 18.03
C TRP A 261 -11.12 1.93 18.97
N ASN A 262 -12.29 2.44 18.59
CA ASN A 262 -13.07 3.37 19.41
C ASN A 262 -13.60 2.74 20.70
N SER A 263 -13.75 1.41 20.77
CA SER A 263 -14.26 0.72 21.96
C SER A 263 -13.17 0.31 22.94
N ARG A 264 -11.90 0.23 22.49
CA ARG A 264 -10.80 -0.37 23.28
C ARG A 264 -9.69 0.61 23.60
N TYR A 265 -9.39 1.49 22.66
CA TYR A 265 -8.32 2.46 22.77
C TYR A 265 -8.90 3.86 22.90
N GLU A 266 -8.25 4.67 23.74
CA GLU A 266 -8.58 6.07 23.86
C GLU A 266 -8.18 6.82 22.58
N ASN A 267 -6.99 6.51 22.07
CA ASN A 267 -6.46 7.11 20.86
C ASN A 267 -5.54 6.14 20.13
N LEU A 268 -5.53 6.24 18.80
CA LEU A 268 -4.52 5.63 17.92
C LEU A 268 -3.72 6.76 17.28
N GLU A 269 -2.61 7.11 17.89
CA GLU A 269 -1.80 8.26 17.48
C GLU A 269 -0.82 7.91 16.38
N VAL A 270 -0.73 8.80 15.39
CA VAL A 270 0.08 8.63 14.19
C VAL A 270 1.10 9.74 14.09
N LEU A 271 2.35 9.37 14.09
CA LEU A 271 3.48 10.29 14.18
C LEU A 271 4.39 10.16 12.94
N ASN A 272 4.91 11.30 12.47
CA ASN A 272 5.84 11.40 11.33
C ASN A 272 5.31 10.83 9.99
N PHE A 273 3.99 10.91 9.76
CA PHE A 273 3.35 10.34 8.58
C PHE A 273 3.53 11.19 7.30
N GLU A 274 3.71 12.50 7.43
CA GLU A 274 3.73 13.42 6.29
C GLU A 274 4.88 13.16 5.30
N GLU A 275 6.04 12.70 5.77
CA GLU A 275 7.15 12.31 4.90
C GLU A 275 6.76 11.11 4.02
N ILE A 276 6.07 10.15 4.61
CA ILE A 276 5.60 8.95 3.90
C ILE A 276 4.57 9.32 2.84
N ARG A 277 3.65 10.24 3.18
CA ARG A 277 2.63 10.74 2.26
C ARG A 277 3.23 11.40 1.02
N LYS A 278 4.33 12.15 1.19
CA LYS A 278 5.03 12.83 0.08
C LYS A 278 5.66 11.85 -0.91
N ILE A 279 6.28 10.76 -0.42
CA ILE A 279 6.99 9.79 -1.27
C ILE A 279 6.10 8.68 -1.84
N ALA A 280 4.96 8.40 -1.21
CA ALA A 280 4.05 7.31 -1.59
C ALA A 280 3.59 7.32 -3.07
N PRO A 281 3.32 8.47 -3.73
CA PRO A 281 2.87 8.48 -5.12
C PRO A 281 3.92 7.97 -6.12
N SER A 282 5.21 8.16 -5.82
CA SER A 282 6.33 7.82 -6.73
C SER A 282 7.09 6.55 -6.35
N THR A 283 6.97 6.12 -5.09
CA THR A 283 7.80 5.07 -4.48
C THR A 283 6.96 3.86 -4.09
N SER A 284 7.46 2.66 -4.32
CA SER A 284 6.87 1.44 -3.78
C SER A 284 7.33 1.28 -2.32
N LEU A 285 6.40 1.37 -1.37
CA LEU A 285 6.71 1.37 0.06
C LEU A 285 6.73 -0.04 0.62
N ILE A 286 7.77 -0.34 1.39
CA ILE A 286 7.91 -1.60 2.13
C ILE A 286 7.80 -1.27 3.62
N PHE A 287 6.62 -1.40 4.17
CA PHE A 287 6.38 -1.15 5.60
C PHE A 287 6.99 -2.26 6.45
N SER A 288 7.79 -1.85 7.42
CA SER A 288 8.56 -2.75 8.28
C SER A 288 8.30 -2.41 9.75
N PRO A 289 7.11 -2.73 10.27
CA PRO A 289 6.79 -2.47 11.68
C PRO A 289 7.50 -3.45 12.62
N CYS A 290 7.78 -3.03 13.87
CA CYS A 290 8.05 -3.96 14.94
C CYS A 290 6.80 -4.81 15.24
N HIS A 291 6.99 -5.98 15.88
CA HIS A 291 5.88 -6.90 16.10
C HIS A 291 5.64 -7.15 17.60
N ARG A 292 4.55 -6.59 18.12
CA ARG A 292 4.16 -6.64 19.54
C ARG A 292 2.89 -7.45 19.78
N SER A 293 1.94 -7.34 18.83
CA SER A 293 0.59 -7.87 18.98
C SER A 293 0.06 -8.42 17.65
N HIS A 294 -0.94 -9.30 17.73
CA HIS A 294 -1.70 -9.74 16.55
C HIS A 294 -2.52 -8.62 15.90
N ILE A 295 -2.69 -7.48 16.56
CA ILE A 295 -3.41 -6.34 16.00
C ILE A 295 -2.51 -5.36 15.24
N ASP A 296 -1.17 -5.54 15.25
CA ASP A 296 -0.23 -4.60 14.62
C ASP A 296 -0.54 -4.38 13.13
N TYR A 297 -0.72 -5.46 12.37
CA TYR A 297 -1.05 -5.38 10.94
C TYR A 297 -2.45 -4.80 10.69
N LEU A 298 -3.37 -4.95 11.64
CA LEU A 298 -4.70 -4.33 11.56
C LEU A 298 -4.62 -2.84 11.87
N ALA A 299 -3.81 -2.43 12.87
CA ALA A 299 -3.58 -1.04 13.22
C ALA A 299 -2.98 -0.27 12.04
N LEU A 300 -1.89 -0.80 11.45
CA LEU A 300 -1.24 -0.16 10.31
C LEU A 300 -2.16 -0.09 9.10
N SER A 301 -2.83 -1.18 8.74
CA SER A 301 -3.79 -1.19 7.62
C SER A 301 -4.93 -0.20 7.82
N TYR A 302 -5.55 -0.17 9.01
CA TYR A 302 -6.62 0.77 9.36
C TYR A 302 -6.16 2.22 9.23
N LEU A 303 -4.97 2.51 9.78
CA LEU A 303 -4.39 3.84 9.76
C LEU A 303 -4.07 4.31 8.34
N LEU A 304 -3.41 3.48 7.53
CA LEU A 304 -3.10 3.82 6.14
C LEU A 304 -4.37 4.09 5.34
N TYR A 305 -5.41 3.29 5.54
CA TYR A 305 -6.71 3.50 4.92
C TYR A 305 -7.37 4.82 5.36
N TYR A 306 -7.28 5.13 6.66
CA TYR A 306 -7.81 6.37 7.24
C TYR A 306 -7.07 7.62 6.74
N LYS A 307 -5.77 7.49 6.44
CA LYS A 307 -4.89 8.54 5.90
C LYS A 307 -4.83 8.57 4.37
N ASP A 308 -5.80 7.96 3.68
CA ASP A 308 -5.94 7.92 2.22
C ASP A 308 -4.78 7.24 1.48
N LEU A 309 -4.06 6.35 2.15
CA LEU A 309 -3.11 5.46 1.51
C LEU A 309 -3.71 4.07 1.26
N MET A 310 -3.25 3.46 0.18
CA MET A 310 -3.66 2.09 -0.16
C MET A 310 -3.15 1.10 0.88
N LEU A 311 -4.00 0.14 1.27
CA LEU A 311 -3.60 -0.95 2.14
C LEU A 311 -2.42 -1.73 1.56
N PRO A 312 -1.45 -2.13 2.39
CA PRO A 312 -0.32 -2.93 1.96
C PRO A 312 -0.73 -4.37 1.66
N GLN A 313 0.09 -5.03 0.88
CA GLN A 313 0.08 -6.48 0.74
C GLN A 313 0.88 -7.07 1.92
N ILE A 314 0.21 -7.82 2.80
CA ILE A 314 0.78 -8.26 4.08
C ILE A 314 1.39 -9.65 3.95
N VAL A 315 2.67 -9.79 4.32
CA VAL A 315 3.35 -11.09 4.38
C VAL A 315 2.84 -11.88 5.57
N ALA A 316 2.14 -12.99 5.32
CA ALA A 316 1.61 -13.86 6.35
C ALA A 316 2.22 -15.27 6.28
N GLY A 317 2.39 -15.92 7.42
CA GLY A 317 2.82 -17.31 7.46
C GLY A 317 1.76 -18.27 6.88
N LYS A 318 2.19 -19.30 6.16
CA LYS A 318 1.29 -20.31 5.58
C LYS A 318 0.38 -20.99 6.61
N ASN A 319 0.80 -21.06 7.87
CA ASN A 319 0.00 -21.61 8.97
C ASN A 319 -1.32 -20.87 9.19
N LEU A 320 -1.41 -19.60 8.79
CA LEU A 320 -2.64 -18.79 8.84
C LEU A 320 -3.57 -19.01 7.63
N ASN A 321 -3.11 -19.74 6.61
CA ASN A 321 -3.91 -20.06 5.41
C ASN A 321 -4.85 -21.25 5.66
N LEU A 322 -5.70 -21.13 6.65
CA LEU A 322 -6.70 -22.14 7.01
C LEU A 322 -8.01 -21.94 6.24
N PRO A 323 -8.85 -22.99 6.10
CA PRO A 323 -10.21 -22.85 5.59
C PRO A 323 -10.94 -21.75 6.35
N LEU A 324 -11.77 -20.95 5.74
CA LEU A 324 -12.50 -19.79 6.28
C LEU A 324 -11.62 -18.55 6.53
N VAL A 325 -10.50 -18.65 7.24
CA VAL A 325 -9.64 -17.51 7.61
C VAL A 325 -8.68 -17.11 6.49
N GLY A 326 -8.06 -18.08 5.84
CA GLY A 326 -7.18 -17.80 4.72
C GLY A 326 -7.83 -16.93 3.63
N PRO A 327 -9.05 -17.26 3.15
CA PRO A 327 -9.79 -16.41 2.22
C PRO A 327 -10.10 -15.00 2.77
N LEU A 328 -10.43 -14.91 4.07
CA LEU A 328 -10.70 -13.64 4.74
C LEU A 328 -9.44 -12.75 4.74
N LEU A 329 -8.32 -13.26 5.24
CA LEU A 329 -7.05 -12.54 5.26
C LEU A 329 -6.59 -12.13 3.86
N ARG A 330 -6.79 -12.99 2.83
CA ARG A 330 -6.48 -12.65 1.43
C ARG A 330 -7.26 -11.44 0.93
N LYS A 331 -8.53 -11.32 1.29
CA LYS A 331 -9.37 -10.19 0.90
C LYS A 331 -8.95 -8.88 1.56
N GLY A 332 -8.29 -8.98 2.72
CA GLY A 332 -7.65 -7.86 3.41
C GLY A 332 -6.23 -7.54 2.92
N GLY A 333 -5.68 -8.31 1.97
CA GLY A 333 -4.35 -8.06 1.41
C GLY A 333 -3.27 -9.06 1.82
N ALA A 334 -3.56 -10.04 2.68
CA ALA A 334 -2.56 -11.01 3.06
C ALA A 334 -2.16 -11.94 1.90
N PHE A 335 -0.87 -12.19 1.74
CA PHE A 335 -0.32 -13.24 0.88
C PHE A 335 0.56 -14.17 1.72
N PHE A 336 0.62 -15.45 1.34
CA PHE A 336 1.15 -16.46 2.23
C PHE A 336 2.52 -16.94 1.83
N MET A 337 3.42 -17.00 2.83
CA MET A 337 4.78 -17.47 2.68
C MET A 337 5.00 -18.77 3.50
N ARG A 338 5.71 -19.73 2.94
CA ARG A 338 6.17 -20.92 3.66
C ARG A 338 7.32 -20.55 4.58
N ARG A 339 7.41 -21.17 5.74
CA ARG A 339 8.51 -20.92 6.71
C ARG A 339 9.89 -21.28 6.14
N SER A 340 9.98 -22.33 5.34
CA SER A 340 11.19 -22.74 4.66
C SER A 340 10.87 -23.25 3.26
N PHE A 341 11.66 -22.84 2.29
CA PHE A 341 11.57 -23.29 0.90
C PHE A 341 12.95 -23.35 0.21
N SER A 342 14.03 -23.38 1.00
CA SER A 342 15.41 -23.49 0.52
C SER A 342 15.61 -24.67 -0.44
N ASN A 343 14.92 -25.78 -0.22
CA ASN A 343 14.98 -26.97 -1.06
C ASN A 343 13.95 -26.97 -2.19
N ASN A 344 13.24 -25.87 -2.42
CA ASN A 344 12.22 -25.78 -3.47
C ASN A 344 12.46 -24.56 -4.38
N ARG A 345 13.42 -24.71 -5.30
CA ARG A 345 13.81 -23.63 -6.24
C ARG A 345 12.63 -23.04 -7.02
N LEU A 346 11.70 -23.89 -7.50
CA LEU A 346 10.52 -23.41 -8.22
C LEU A 346 9.64 -22.49 -7.35
N TYR A 347 9.46 -22.86 -6.07
CA TYR A 347 8.71 -21.99 -5.14
C TYR A 347 9.40 -20.65 -4.93
N SER A 348 10.72 -20.65 -4.77
CA SER A 348 11.53 -19.43 -4.63
C SER A 348 11.39 -18.52 -5.85
N VAL A 349 11.52 -19.06 -7.07
CA VAL A 349 11.36 -18.29 -8.32
C VAL A 349 9.96 -17.68 -8.41
N VAL A 350 8.92 -18.45 -8.07
CA VAL A 350 7.53 -17.95 -8.05
C VAL A 350 7.36 -16.83 -7.01
N PHE A 351 7.95 -16.97 -5.83
CA PHE A 351 7.84 -16.00 -4.75
C PHE A 351 8.57 -14.69 -5.08
N TYR A 352 9.80 -14.75 -5.61
CA TYR A 352 10.52 -13.56 -6.08
C TYR A 352 9.75 -12.83 -7.17
N GLU A 353 9.22 -13.57 -8.15
CA GLU A 353 8.44 -12.97 -9.22
C GLU A 353 7.13 -12.34 -8.70
N HIS A 354 6.51 -12.93 -7.68
CA HIS A 354 5.36 -12.35 -7.01
C HIS A 354 5.69 -11.00 -6.36
N LEU A 355 6.75 -10.93 -5.55
CA LEU A 355 7.21 -9.68 -4.93
C LEU A 355 7.56 -8.63 -5.99
N ARG A 356 8.30 -9.03 -7.04
CA ARG A 356 8.65 -8.15 -8.16
C ARG A 356 7.40 -7.57 -8.83
N LYS A 357 6.38 -8.39 -9.10
CA LYS A 357 5.13 -7.95 -9.71
C LYS A 357 4.32 -7.03 -8.81
N LEU A 358 4.31 -7.26 -7.50
CA LEU A 358 3.68 -6.35 -6.55
C LEU A 358 4.36 -4.97 -6.59
N MET A 359 5.67 -4.91 -6.43
CA MET A 359 6.44 -3.66 -6.46
C MET A 359 6.33 -2.96 -7.82
N GLN A 360 6.43 -3.70 -8.94
CA GLN A 360 6.24 -3.14 -10.29
C GLN A 360 4.86 -2.52 -10.49
N ARG A 361 3.83 -3.09 -9.89
CA ARG A 361 2.47 -2.54 -9.92
C ARG A 361 2.29 -1.37 -8.95
N GLY A 362 3.26 -1.15 -8.05
CA GLY A 362 3.26 -0.08 -7.05
C GLY A 362 2.42 -0.41 -5.83
N HIS A 363 2.20 -1.69 -5.55
CA HIS A 363 1.67 -2.09 -4.25
C HIS A 363 2.72 -1.84 -3.16
N SER A 364 2.25 -1.36 -2.00
CA SER A 364 3.02 -1.42 -0.78
C SER A 364 3.04 -2.86 -0.26
N ILE A 365 4.12 -3.22 0.43
CA ILE A 365 4.26 -4.52 1.08
C ILE A 365 4.48 -4.26 2.56
N GLU A 366 3.87 -5.08 3.41
CA GLU A 366 4.11 -5.07 4.86
C GLU A 366 4.69 -6.40 5.29
N PHE A 367 5.76 -6.35 6.06
CA PHE A 367 6.33 -7.52 6.70
C PHE A 367 6.96 -7.17 8.04
N PHE A 368 7.02 -8.12 8.94
CA PHE A 368 7.64 -7.94 10.25
C PHE A 368 9.09 -8.41 10.20
N PRO A 369 10.08 -7.51 10.34
CA PRO A 369 11.49 -7.87 10.23
C PRO A 369 11.94 -8.84 11.31
N GLU A 370 11.32 -8.85 12.47
CA GLU A 370 11.57 -9.76 13.59
C GLU A 370 11.16 -11.22 13.28
N GLY A 371 10.24 -11.42 12.33
CA GLY A 371 9.73 -12.73 11.94
C GLY A 371 8.85 -13.42 13.00
N GLY A 372 8.52 -12.73 14.08
CA GLY A 372 7.64 -13.18 15.15
C GLY A 372 7.39 -12.07 16.16
N ARG A 373 6.41 -12.25 17.05
CA ARG A 373 6.05 -11.26 18.08
C ARG A 373 7.06 -11.25 19.22
N SER A 374 7.48 -10.05 19.63
CA SER A 374 8.21 -9.86 20.88
C SER A 374 7.26 -9.97 22.06
N ARG A 375 7.54 -10.85 22.99
CA ARG A 375 6.76 -11.07 24.22
C ARG A 375 7.25 -10.21 25.37
N SER A 376 8.55 -9.90 25.37
CA SER A 376 9.18 -9.08 26.40
C SER A 376 9.15 -7.57 26.11
N GLY A 377 8.58 -7.16 24.96
CA GLY A 377 8.65 -5.78 24.52
C GLY A 377 10.00 -5.38 23.90
N LYS A 378 11.06 -6.17 24.02
CA LYS A 378 12.37 -5.91 23.43
C LYS A 378 12.36 -6.20 21.93
N LEU A 379 12.99 -5.35 21.11
CA LEU A 379 13.18 -5.61 19.68
C LEU A 379 14.05 -6.86 19.48
N MET A 380 13.57 -7.78 18.64
CA MET A 380 14.32 -8.98 18.27
C MET A 380 15.23 -8.70 17.07
N PRO A 381 16.31 -9.46 16.89
CA PRO A 381 17.16 -9.36 15.70
C PRO A 381 16.36 -9.59 14.41
N PRO A 382 16.70 -8.89 13.32
CA PRO A 382 15.99 -9.04 12.06
C PRO A 382 16.22 -10.41 11.42
N ARG A 383 15.18 -10.98 10.82
CA ARG A 383 15.28 -12.22 10.04
C ARG A 383 15.61 -11.88 8.58
N PRO A 384 16.75 -12.36 8.05
CA PRO A 384 17.24 -11.94 6.74
C PRO A 384 16.38 -12.41 5.55
N GLY A 385 15.58 -13.48 5.73
CA GLY A 385 14.92 -14.18 4.63
C GLY A 385 14.07 -13.30 3.73
N ILE A 386 13.09 -12.57 4.29
CA ILE A 386 12.20 -11.71 3.49
C ILE A 386 12.92 -10.47 2.98
N ILE A 387 13.86 -9.90 3.74
CA ILE A 387 14.66 -8.75 3.34
C ILE A 387 15.47 -9.11 2.09
N SER A 388 16.20 -10.23 2.11
CA SER A 388 16.95 -10.75 0.97
C SER A 388 16.07 -11.00 -0.27
N MET A 389 14.85 -11.52 -0.05
CA MET A 389 13.91 -11.75 -1.16
C MET A 389 13.44 -10.45 -1.79
N ILE A 390 13.15 -9.43 -1.00
CA ILE A 390 12.75 -8.10 -1.49
C ILE A 390 13.91 -7.47 -2.25
N LEU A 391 15.14 -7.49 -1.70
CA LEU A 391 16.34 -6.99 -2.36
C LEU A 391 16.56 -7.68 -3.71
N ARG A 392 16.51 -9.00 -3.76
CA ARG A 392 16.65 -9.75 -5.00
C ARG A 392 15.56 -9.43 -6.02
N SER A 393 14.34 -9.22 -5.55
CA SER A 393 13.23 -8.83 -6.42
C SER A 393 13.40 -7.43 -6.96
N PHE A 394 13.99 -6.52 -6.18
CA PHE A 394 14.32 -5.15 -6.58
C PHE A 394 15.41 -5.12 -7.66
N LEU A 395 16.50 -5.88 -7.51
CA LEU A 395 17.56 -5.95 -8.52
C LEU A 395 17.06 -6.38 -9.91
N GLY A 396 16.00 -7.18 -9.97
CA GLY A 396 15.34 -7.58 -11.23
C GLY A 396 14.34 -6.58 -11.79
N MET A 397 14.34 -5.31 -11.32
CA MET A 397 13.37 -4.28 -11.74
C MET A 397 14.06 -3.13 -12.47
N ASP A 398 13.48 -2.71 -13.58
CA ASP A 398 13.92 -1.51 -14.30
C ASP A 398 13.33 -0.25 -13.64
N GLU A 399 14.15 0.77 -13.39
CA GLU A 399 13.82 2.16 -13.03
C GLU A 399 12.68 2.38 -12.02
N LYS A 400 12.61 1.63 -10.91
CA LYS A 400 11.62 1.90 -9.87
C LYS A 400 12.24 2.29 -8.55
N GLN A 401 11.62 3.29 -7.91
CA GLN A 401 11.96 3.67 -6.56
C GLN A 401 11.25 2.75 -5.57
N VAL A 402 12.02 2.20 -4.65
CA VAL A 402 11.54 1.35 -3.55
C VAL A 402 12.17 1.84 -2.26
N SER A 403 11.37 1.99 -1.22
CA SER A 403 11.86 2.41 0.10
C SER A 403 11.27 1.56 1.20
N PHE A 404 12.11 1.13 2.13
CA PHE A 404 11.67 0.56 3.40
C PHE A 404 11.23 1.68 4.33
N VAL A 405 10.12 1.46 5.02
CA VAL A 405 9.55 2.38 5.99
C VAL A 405 9.51 1.66 7.34
N PRO A 406 10.53 1.87 8.20
CA PRO A 406 10.52 1.34 9.56
C PRO A 406 9.39 1.97 10.38
N ILE A 407 8.70 1.19 11.21
CA ILE A 407 7.59 1.69 12.03
C ILE A 407 7.72 1.15 13.45
N SER A 408 7.73 2.04 14.43
CA SER A 408 7.61 1.68 15.83
C SER A 408 6.13 1.67 16.23
N ILE A 409 5.69 0.56 16.83
CA ILE A 409 4.35 0.40 17.38
C ILE A 409 4.49 0.23 18.89
N ASN A 410 3.86 1.10 19.64
CA ASN A 410 3.90 1.12 21.10
C ASN A 410 2.47 1.13 21.65
N TYR A 411 2.22 0.35 22.67
CA TYR A 411 0.93 0.24 23.35
C TYR A 411 1.09 0.55 24.83
N GLU A 412 0.13 1.22 25.43
CA GLU A 412 0.06 1.34 26.88
C GLU A 412 -0.20 -0.04 27.51
N LYS A 413 -1.12 -0.80 26.95
CA LYS A 413 -1.38 -2.19 27.35
C LYS A 413 -1.52 -3.07 26.12
N VAL A 414 -0.71 -4.13 26.07
CA VAL A 414 -0.78 -5.11 24.98
C VAL A 414 -1.96 -6.04 25.22
N LEU A 415 -2.73 -6.30 24.19
CA LEU A 415 -3.94 -7.10 24.27
C LEU A 415 -3.67 -8.54 24.77
N GLU A 416 -2.55 -9.13 24.37
CA GLU A 416 -2.13 -10.49 24.77
C GLU A 416 -1.29 -10.53 26.03
N GLY A 417 -1.24 -9.47 26.83
CA GLY A 417 -0.36 -9.33 28.00
C GLY A 417 -0.39 -10.54 28.93
N ASN A 418 -1.56 -10.99 29.36
CA ASN A 418 -1.70 -12.15 30.24
C ASN A 418 -1.17 -13.45 29.62
N SER A 419 -1.36 -13.65 28.31
CA SER A 419 -0.81 -14.81 27.60
C SER A 419 0.72 -14.77 27.53
N TYR A 420 1.29 -13.58 27.36
CA TYR A 420 2.74 -13.41 27.33
C TYR A 420 3.39 -13.66 28.69
N ILE A 421 2.77 -13.19 29.78
CA ILE A 421 3.21 -13.44 31.14
C ILE A 421 3.27 -14.97 31.41
N ASN A 422 2.19 -15.69 31.10
CA ASN A 422 2.13 -17.13 31.28
C ASN A 422 3.20 -17.88 30.47
N GLU A 423 3.48 -17.47 29.23
CA GLU A 423 4.54 -18.06 28.40
C GLU A 423 5.95 -17.76 28.96
N VAL A 424 6.19 -16.57 29.54
CA VAL A 424 7.45 -16.20 30.17
C VAL A 424 7.67 -16.99 31.47
N MET A 425 6.58 -17.26 32.19
CA MET A 425 6.60 -18.09 33.42
C MET A 425 6.75 -19.61 33.16
N GLY A 426 6.94 -20.02 31.90
CA GLY A 426 7.26 -21.41 31.56
C GLY A 426 6.08 -22.23 31.02
N ALA A 427 4.92 -21.63 30.78
CA ALA A 427 3.85 -22.33 30.08
C ALA A 427 4.27 -22.69 28.65
N GLU A 428 3.88 -23.87 28.17
CA GLU A 428 4.17 -24.30 26.82
C GLU A 428 3.67 -23.27 25.79
N LYS A 429 4.52 -22.94 24.81
CA LYS A 429 4.14 -22.09 23.67
C LYS A 429 2.95 -22.70 22.96
N LYS A 430 1.77 -22.16 23.19
CA LYS A 430 0.59 -22.54 22.40
C LYS A 430 0.86 -22.24 20.94
N LYS A 431 0.69 -23.26 20.07
CA LYS A 431 0.69 -23.05 18.63
C LYS A 431 -0.37 -22.00 18.31
N GLU A 432 0.04 -20.96 17.59
CA GLU A 432 -0.87 -19.90 17.12
C GLU A 432 -2.10 -20.52 16.45
N ASN A 433 -3.21 -20.51 17.14
CA ASN A 433 -4.50 -20.99 16.66
C ASN A 433 -5.40 -19.79 16.33
N LEU A 434 -6.30 -20.00 15.39
CA LEU A 434 -7.34 -19.03 15.05
C LEU A 434 -8.19 -18.57 16.22
N LYS A 435 -8.39 -19.47 17.20
CA LYS A 435 -9.08 -19.14 18.45
C LYS A 435 -8.41 -17.97 19.17
N ASP A 436 -7.08 -17.86 19.09
CA ASP A 436 -6.34 -16.78 19.73
C ASP A 436 -6.55 -15.43 19.04
N ILE A 437 -6.65 -15.43 17.69
CA ILE A 437 -6.99 -14.22 16.91
C ILE A 437 -8.45 -13.79 17.18
N PHE A 438 -9.37 -14.74 17.29
CA PHE A 438 -10.77 -14.44 17.57
C PHE A 438 -11.04 -14.20 19.06
N SER A 439 -10.26 -14.77 19.98
CA SER A 439 -10.40 -14.48 21.42
C SER A 439 -10.03 -13.02 21.72
N VAL A 440 -9.12 -12.45 20.94
CA VAL A 440 -8.79 -11.01 20.94
C VAL A 440 -10.05 -10.14 20.80
N PHE A 441 -11.04 -10.60 20.04
CA PHE A 441 -12.31 -9.90 19.84
C PHE A 441 -13.41 -10.30 20.84
N LYS A 442 -13.18 -11.29 21.71
CA LYS A 442 -14.21 -11.75 22.66
C LYS A 442 -14.22 -10.97 23.98
N ASP A 443 -13.11 -10.45 24.41
CA ASP A 443 -12.99 -9.78 25.71
C ASP A 443 -13.29 -8.29 25.58
N PHE A 444 -14.59 -7.95 25.49
CA PHE A 444 -15.11 -6.61 25.14
C PHE A 444 -15.01 -5.57 26.26
N ARG A 445 -14.45 -5.88 27.43
CA ARG A 445 -14.52 -5.00 28.60
C ARG A 445 -13.24 -4.30 28.98
N ASN A 446 -12.10 -4.66 28.41
CA ASN A 446 -10.79 -4.15 28.84
C ASN A 446 -10.41 -2.87 28.08
N TYR A 447 -10.27 -1.78 28.80
CA TYR A 447 -9.64 -0.56 28.33
C TYR A 447 -8.13 -0.79 28.16
N LEU A 448 -7.56 -0.38 27.03
CA LEU A 448 -6.18 -0.65 26.64
C LEU A 448 -5.30 0.63 26.58
N GLY A 449 -5.88 1.79 26.87
CA GLY A 449 -5.16 3.06 26.84
C GLY A 449 -4.88 3.54 25.42
N GLU A 450 -3.73 4.12 25.22
CA GLU A 450 -3.32 4.69 23.93
C GLU A 450 -2.43 3.71 23.16
N ALA A 451 -2.47 3.82 21.84
CA ALA A 451 -1.57 3.12 20.93
C ALA A 451 -0.90 4.15 19.99
N TYR A 452 0.38 3.96 19.73
CA TYR A 452 1.21 4.88 18.96
C TYR A 452 1.84 4.15 17.78
N LEU A 453 1.67 4.71 16.58
CA LEU A 453 2.38 4.28 15.38
C LEU A 453 3.28 5.42 14.90
N GLN A 454 4.57 5.27 15.07
CA GLN A 454 5.55 6.26 14.65
C GLN A 454 6.34 5.76 13.44
N PHE A 455 6.28 6.54 12.37
CA PHE A 455 7.03 6.27 11.15
C PHE A 455 8.47 6.75 11.30
N GLY A 456 9.40 5.83 11.09
CA GLY A 456 10.83 6.10 11.07
C GLY A 456 11.26 6.66 9.71
N GLU A 457 12.55 6.99 9.63
CA GLU A 457 13.15 7.50 8.40
C GLU A 457 13.12 6.45 7.29
N PRO A 458 12.57 6.79 6.11
CA PRO A 458 12.55 5.89 4.96
C PRO A 458 13.97 5.55 4.48
N ILE A 459 14.19 4.29 4.16
CA ILE A 459 15.47 3.79 3.62
C ILE A 459 15.28 3.49 2.14
N SER A 460 15.85 4.33 1.27
CA SER A 460 15.81 4.16 -0.19
C SER A 460 16.68 3.00 -0.62
N LEU A 461 16.14 2.06 -1.40
CA LEU A 461 16.94 0.98 -2.01
C LEU A 461 17.79 1.46 -3.17
N ASN A 462 17.39 2.54 -3.83
CA ASN A 462 18.21 3.15 -4.88
C ASN A 462 19.47 3.78 -4.28
N ALA A 463 19.33 4.55 -3.20
CA ALA A 463 20.48 5.08 -2.47
C ALA A 463 21.36 3.97 -1.86
N LEU A 464 20.76 2.87 -1.40
CA LEU A 464 21.51 1.72 -0.91
C LEU A 464 22.31 1.04 -2.02
N LEU A 465 21.77 0.98 -3.24
CA LEU A 465 22.48 0.44 -4.41
C LEU A 465 23.61 1.38 -4.88
N GLU A 466 23.45 2.69 -4.73
CA GLU A 466 24.52 3.68 -4.97
C GLU A 466 25.64 3.56 -3.93
N GLU A 467 25.29 3.30 -2.65
CA GLU A 467 26.26 3.09 -1.56
C GLU A 467 27.01 1.74 -1.68
N TYR A 468 26.34 0.72 -2.21
CA TYR A 468 26.89 -0.62 -2.48
C TYR A 468 26.64 -1.01 -3.93
N PRO A 469 27.42 -0.50 -4.89
CA PRO A 469 27.24 -0.83 -6.30
C PRO A 469 27.41 -2.33 -6.55
N LEU A 470 26.61 -2.89 -7.46
CA LEU A 470 26.69 -4.32 -7.80
C LEU A 470 28.05 -4.72 -8.37
N ASP A 471 28.67 -3.80 -9.11
CA ASP A 471 29.96 -4.04 -9.78
C ASP A 471 31.14 -4.21 -8.79
N ASP A 472 30.97 -3.79 -7.54
CA ASP A 472 31.93 -4.00 -6.46
C ASP A 472 31.91 -5.43 -5.88
N PHE A 473 31.02 -6.29 -6.36
CA PHE A 473 30.82 -7.65 -5.84
C PHE A 473 31.01 -8.69 -6.94
N SER A 474 31.51 -9.86 -6.53
CA SER A 474 31.75 -10.99 -7.46
C SER A 474 30.46 -11.55 -8.05
N SER A 475 29.33 -11.41 -7.35
CA SER A 475 28.03 -11.90 -7.78
C SER A 475 26.87 -11.21 -7.05
N GLU A 476 25.65 -11.27 -7.62
CA GLU A 476 24.41 -10.88 -6.94
C GLU A 476 24.25 -11.57 -5.56
N LYS A 477 24.73 -12.83 -5.45
CA LYS A 477 24.66 -13.59 -4.20
C LYS A 477 25.55 -12.98 -3.12
N ASP A 478 26.75 -12.54 -3.49
CA ASP A 478 27.71 -11.92 -2.55
C ASP A 478 27.20 -10.55 -2.12
N TRP A 479 26.64 -9.79 -3.04
CA TRP A 479 25.98 -8.53 -2.74
C TRP A 479 24.84 -8.72 -1.72
N LEU A 480 23.94 -9.68 -1.99
CA LEU A 480 22.83 -9.99 -1.07
C LEU A 480 23.31 -10.46 0.30
N PHE A 481 24.37 -11.25 0.34
CA PHE A 481 24.96 -11.72 1.60
C PHE A 481 25.52 -10.57 2.45
N LYS A 482 26.14 -9.58 1.82
CA LYS A 482 26.69 -8.40 2.49
C LYS A 482 25.62 -7.37 2.85
N VAL A 483 24.73 -7.03 1.92
CA VAL A 483 23.81 -5.90 2.05
C VAL A 483 22.57 -6.24 2.89
N THR A 484 22.11 -7.49 2.88
CA THR A 484 20.94 -7.90 3.66
C THR A 484 21.08 -7.64 5.16
N PRO A 485 22.19 -8.01 5.83
CA PRO A 485 22.38 -7.70 7.25
C PRO A 485 22.47 -6.20 7.53
N VAL A 486 23.14 -5.44 6.66
CA VAL A 486 23.26 -3.98 6.77
C VAL A 486 21.88 -3.33 6.75
N LEU A 487 21.07 -3.66 5.74
CA LEU A 487 19.70 -3.15 5.64
C LEU A 487 18.85 -3.58 6.84
N GLY A 488 18.94 -4.85 7.25
CA GLY A 488 18.24 -5.34 8.42
C GLY A 488 18.59 -4.56 9.69
N LYS A 489 19.86 -4.28 9.93
CA LYS A 489 20.32 -3.45 11.06
C LYS A 489 19.79 -2.01 10.95
N ARG A 490 19.83 -1.38 9.76
CA ARG A 490 19.27 -0.02 9.55
C ARG A 490 17.78 0.03 9.86
N ILE A 491 17.01 -0.95 9.39
CA ILE A 491 15.57 -1.06 9.68
C ILE A 491 15.34 -1.10 11.19
N MET A 492 16.02 -1.99 11.91
CA MET A 492 15.83 -2.15 13.36
C MET A 492 16.28 -0.92 14.15
N THR A 493 17.39 -0.29 13.74
CA THR A 493 17.85 0.97 14.34
C THR A 493 16.82 2.08 14.16
N ASN A 494 16.26 2.23 12.95
CA ASN A 494 15.25 3.28 12.70
C ASN A 494 13.92 2.99 13.41
N ILE A 495 13.53 1.74 13.59
CA ILE A 495 12.40 1.37 14.46
C ILE A 495 12.67 1.83 15.89
N ASN A 496 13.85 1.53 16.43
CA ASN A 496 14.20 1.88 17.81
C ASN A 496 14.31 3.39 18.00
N ASN A 497 14.90 4.12 17.03
CA ASN A 497 14.99 5.58 17.03
C ASN A 497 13.62 6.26 17.08
N SER A 498 12.60 5.61 16.51
CA SER A 498 11.23 6.10 16.45
C SER A 498 10.34 5.53 17.57
N THR A 499 10.92 5.14 18.70
CA THR A 499 10.18 4.62 19.85
C THR A 499 9.46 5.75 20.58
N VAL A 500 8.25 5.44 21.08
CA VAL A 500 7.50 6.29 22.01
C VAL A 500 7.67 5.72 23.42
N VAL A 501 8.16 6.54 24.34
CA VAL A 501 8.20 6.23 25.78
C VAL A 501 6.81 6.50 26.34
N THR A 502 6.05 5.44 26.59
CA THR A 502 4.65 5.49 27.01
C THR A 502 4.54 5.75 28.52
N SER A 503 3.35 6.15 28.97
CA SER A 503 3.03 6.31 30.41
C SER A 503 3.31 5.03 31.19
N THR A 504 2.89 3.90 30.63
CA THR A 504 3.11 2.56 31.25
C THR A 504 4.59 2.25 31.39
N ALA A 505 5.43 2.59 30.43
CA ALA A 505 6.87 2.36 30.50
C ALA A 505 7.53 3.20 31.63
N LEU A 506 7.18 4.49 31.73
CA LEU A 506 7.67 5.37 32.78
C LEU A 506 7.24 4.90 34.17
N PHE A 507 5.94 4.60 34.32
CA PHE A 507 5.38 4.07 35.55
C PHE A 507 6.04 2.75 35.97
N SER A 508 6.14 1.80 35.04
CA SER A 508 6.73 0.48 35.34
C SER A 508 8.18 0.62 35.83
N LEU A 509 8.98 1.46 35.18
CA LEU A 509 10.37 1.70 35.59
C LEU A 509 10.45 2.35 36.98
N ALA A 510 9.54 3.27 37.30
CA ALA A 510 9.51 3.97 38.58
C ALA A 510 9.10 3.03 39.75
N ILE A 511 8.10 2.16 39.55
CA ILE A 511 7.56 1.30 40.62
C ILE A 511 8.36 0.02 40.80
N LEU A 512 8.88 -0.57 39.73
CA LEU A 512 9.67 -1.81 39.83
C LEU A 512 10.98 -1.64 40.63
N ASN A 513 11.43 -0.39 40.76
CA ASN A 513 12.62 -0.07 41.54
C ASN A 513 12.29 0.36 42.99
N SER A 514 11.12 -0.02 43.51
CA SER A 514 10.69 0.21 44.89
C SER A 514 10.54 -1.09 45.65
N ASP A 515 10.83 -1.04 46.98
CA ASP A 515 10.72 -2.22 47.86
C ASP A 515 9.27 -2.72 47.95
N GLY A 516 9.08 -4.00 47.68
CA GLY A 516 7.77 -4.65 47.73
C GLY A 516 6.76 -4.10 46.75
N PHE A 517 7.21 -3.42 45.67
CA PHE A 517 6.37 -2.79 44.64
C PHE A 517 5.30 -1.87 45.23
N SER A 518 5.61 -1.21 46.35
CA SER A 518 4.74 -0.29 47.06
C SER A 518 5.51 0.99 47.39
N ILE A 519 4.94 2.13 47.03
CA ILE A 519 5.60 3.44 47.09
C ILE A 519 4.58 4.53 47.45
N SER A 520 4.99 5.61 48.10
CA SER A 520 4.11 6.74 48.34
C SER A 520 3.76 7.41 47.01
N LYS A 521 2.55 7.98 46.90
CA LYS A 521 2.10 8.70 45.68
C LYS A 521 3.07 9.82 45.33
N GLN A 522 3.49 10.59 46.30
CA GLN A 522 4.37 11.74 46.10
C GLN A 522 5.75 11.33 45.58
N GLU A 523 6.32 10.26 46.13
CA GLU A 523 7.61 9.72 45.69
C GLU A 523 7.50 9.13 44.26
N LEU A 524 6.42 8.42 43.92
CA LEU A 524 6.19 7.86 42.59
C LEU A 524 6.11 8.96 41.53
N VAL A 525 5.34 10.06 41.83
CA VAL A 525 5.27 11.23 40.94
C VAL A 525 6.67 11.82 40.74
N SER A 526 7.43 12.04 41.83
CA SER A 526 8.79 12.59 41.74
C SER A 526 9.73 11.73 40.90
N ARG A 527 9.67 10.40 41.05
CA ARG A 527 10.47 9.45 40.25
C ARG A 527 10.08 9.48 38.76
N ILE A 528 8.78 9.54 38.45
CA ILE A 528 8.30 9.65 37.06
C ILE A 528 8.80 10.93 36.42
N GLU A 529 8.68 12.07 37.10
CA GLU A 529 9.13 13.35 36.57
C GLU A 529 10.67 13.39 36.40
N LEU A 530 11.42 12.80 37.35
CA LEU A 530 12.87 12.64 37.21
C LEU A 530 13.24 11.82 35.98
N LEU A 531 12.59 10.67 35.77
CA LEU A 531 12.83 9.82 34.60
C LEU A 531 12.51 10.57 33.30
N LYS A 532 11.41 11.32 33.26
CA LYS A 532 11.06 12.15 32.10
C LYS A 532 12.12 13.22 31.83
N SER A 533 12.60 13.91 32.86
CA SER A 533 13.62 14.95 32.71
C SER A 533 14.94 14.38 32.19
N LEU A 534 15.41 13.25 32.73
CA LEU A 534 16.61 12.56 32.27
C LEU A 534 16.50 12.10 30.83
N LEU A 535 15.36 11.54 30.44
CA LEU A 535 15.12 11.12 29.07
C LEU A 535 15.00 12.31 28.09
N LYS A 536 14.47 13.45 28.54
CA LYS A 536 14.43 14.70 27.74
C LYS A 536 15.83 15.28 27.54
N GLU A 537 16.66 15.25 28.56
CA GLU A 537 18.06 15.74 28.50
C GLU A 537 18.93 14.87 27.61
N LYS A 538 18.82 13.53 27.75
CA LYS A 538 19.61 12.54 26.99
C LYS A 538 18.71 11.66 26.15
N LYS A 539 18.06 12.23 25.14
CA LYS A 539 17.25 11.43 24.20
C LYS A 539 18.11 10.42 23.45
N TYR A 540 17.64 9.20 23.39
CA TYR A 540 18.26 8.14 22.57
C TYR A 540 18.35 8.54 21.10
N SER A 541 17.32 9.21 20.57
CA SER A 541 17.24 9.76 19.22
C SER A 541 16.40 11.03 19.21
N THR A 542 16.67 11.91 18.27
CA THR A 542 15.84 13.11 18.04
C THR A 542 14.38 12.77 17.70
N LYS A 543 14.14 11.56 17.17
CA LYS A 543 12.82 11.05 16.81
C LYS A 543 12.11 10.35 17.98
N THR A 544 12.82 10.00 19.07
CA THR A 544 12.19 9.40 20.25
C THR A 544 11.26 10.40 20.91
N LEU A 545 10.01 10.00 21.10
CA LEU A 545 9.01 10.80 21.80
C LEU A 545 8.84 10.29 23.23
N ILE A 546 8.61 11.21 24.14
CA ILE A 546 8.42 10.94 25.57
C ILE A 546 7.03 11.43 25.93
N CYS A 547 6.28 10.63 26.65
CA CYS A 547 4.95 10.97 27.14
C CYS A 547 4.95 12.34 27.85
N GLU A 548 4.02 13.21 27.48
CA GLU A 548 3.91 14.55 28.04
C GLU A 548 3.05 14.60 29.32
N LYS A 549 2.27 13.56 29.62
CA LYS A 549 1.41 13.50 30.81
C LYS A 549 2.22 13.69 32.09
N THR A 550 1.64 14.38 33.06
CA THR A 550 2.24 14.55 34.38
C THR A 550 2.28 13.24 35.15
N GLY A 551 3.11 13.13 36.19
CA GLY A 551 3.18 11.95 37.04
C GLY A 551 1.82 11.56 37.63
N GLU A 552 0.99 12.56 38.02
CA GLU A 552 -0.37 12.29 38.52
C GLU A 552 -1.30 11.74 37.46
N GLU A 553 -1.31 12.34 36.27
CA GLU A 553 -2.09 11.84 35.12
C GLU A 553 -1.68 10.41 34.72
N ILE A 554 -0.39 10.10 34.83
CA ILE A 554 0.13 8.73 34.57
C ILE A 554 -0.42 7.76 35.61
N ILE A 555 -0.42 8.11 36.90
CA ILE A 555 -0.99 7.27 37.96
C ILE A 555 -2.48 7.02 37.73
N ASP A 556 -3.23 8.05 37.41
CA ASP A 556 -4.67 7.91 37.10
C ASP A 556 -4.92 7.04 35.88
N GLN A 557 -4.07 7.13 34.86
CA GLN A 557 -4.13 6.26 33.69
C GLN A 557 -3.83 4.81 34.06
N MET A 558 -2.86 4.53 34.94
CA MET A 558 -2.55 3.17 35.40
C MET A 558 -3.70 2.55 36.19
N ARG A 559 -4.44 3.35 36.97
CA ARG A 559 -5.69 2.89 37.60
C ARG A 559 -6.76 2.51 36.57
N LYS A 560 -6.98 3.32 35.54
CA LYS A 560 -7.90 3.02 34.44
C LYS A 560 -7.52 1.76 33.68
N LEU A 561 -6.23 1.51 33.49
CA LEU A 561 -5.68 0.32 32.86
C LEU A 561 -5.76 -0.94 33.74
N GLY A 562 -6.07 -0.77 35.05
CA GLY A 562 -6.20 -1.86 36.00
C GLY A 562 -4.87 -2.40 36.51
N PHE A 563 -3.79 -1.61 36.44
CA PHE A 563 -2.50 -1.95 37.03
C PHE A 563 -2.41 -1.60 38.52
N LEU A 564 -3.23 -0.66 38.98
CA LEU A 564 -3.29 -0.19 40.36
C LEU A 564 -4.64 -0.47 40.99
N SER A 565 -4.64 -0.66 42.31
CA SER A 565 -5.87 -0.70 43.11
C SER A 565 -6.64 0.60 42.96
N LYS A 566 -7.96 0.55 43.15
CA LYS A 566 -8.81 1.75 43.07
C LYS A 566 -8.59 2.70 44.22
N GLU A 567 -8.18 2.18 45.37
CA GLU A 567 -7.95 2.92 46.60
C GLU A 567 -6.50 2.81 47.03
N ASP A 568 -5.91 3.92 47.46
CA ASP A 568 -4.59 3.94 48.05
C ASP A 568 -4.70 3.51 49.55
N ILE A 569 -3.88 2.59 49.99
CA ILE A 569 -3.84 2.18 51.40
C ILE A 569 -2.76 2.99 52.10
N ASN A 570 -3.10 3.81 53.07
CA ASN A 570 -2.18 4.67 53.82
C ASN A 570 -1.30 5.56 52.95
N ASP A 571 -1.88 6.16 51.90
CA ASP A 571 -1.18 7.04 50.92
C ASP A 571 -0.09 6.29 50.12
N ARG A 572 -0.14 4.97 50.10
CA ARG A 572 0.77 4.13 49.29
C ARG A 572 0.06 3.50 48.12
N ILE A 573 0.73 3.57 46.99
CA ILE A 573 0.30 2.97 45.74
C ILE A 573 0.96 1.60 45.63
N SER A 574 0.17 0.56 45.34
CA SER A 574 0.63 -0.80 45.12
C SER A 574 0.02 -1.40 43.84
N LEU A 575 0.74 -2.35 43.25
CA LEU A 575 0.23 -3.10 42.10
C LEU A 575 -0.92 -4.01 42.51
N THR A 576 -1.97 -4.12 41.65
CA THR A 576 -3.14 -4.98 41.95
C THR A 576 -2.85 -6.46 41.86
N ASN A 577 -1.95 -6.85 40.96
CA ASN A 577 -1.52 -8.25 40.80
C ASN A 577 -0.03 -8.26 40.55
N LEU A 578 0.69 -8.99 41.39
CA LEU A 578 2.12 -9.28 41.25
C LEU A 578 2.37 -10.56 40.40
N GLU A 579 1.30 -11.16 39.81
CA GLU A 579 1.38 -12.31 38.91
C GLU A 579 1.84 -11.95 37.50
#